data_38f2fab35e286cd91f0ea99787374813
#
_entry.id   38f2fab35e286cd91f0ea99787374813
#
_cell.length_a   1.000
_cell.length_b   1.000
_cell.length_c   1.000
_cell.angle_alpha   90.00
_cell.angle_beta   90.00
_cell.angle_gamma   90.00
#
_symmetry.space_group_name_H-M   'P 1'
#
loop_
_entity.id
_entity.type
_entity.pdbx_description
1 polymer ?
#
loop_
_entity_poly.entity_id
_entity_poly.type
_entity_poly.pdbx_seq_one_letter_code
_entity_poly.pdbx_strand_id
1 'polypeptide(L)'
;MTGINDLPSLIIATLIFLAIPGPGTIKLLTTIAERNGGPKAGVWSTLGLMAGDTVWMVLALSGVAALAAAYPRAFDVLRYAGAAYLAWIGLCLIRDAKQTLGEGRVDQSSGRGPWQWFRESALVSLSNPKVIGFYVAFFPLFIDQATFDGVATYARMIALVLAICFGYCMWLMLIAQVGKRVFVRHPSASAWLKRAAGLALIGFSAKFALQK
;
A
#
# COMPACT_ATOMS: atom_id res chain seq x y z
N MET A 1 18.66 18.50 -3.64
CA MET A 1 17.43 18.46 -2.82
C MET A 1 16.43 17.53 -3.53
N THR A 2 15.66 16.73 -2.79
CA THR A 2 14.90 15.60 -3.42
C THR A 2 13.48 15.97 -3.84
N GLY A 3 12.98 17.14 -3.49
CA GLY A 3 11.56 17.53 -3.69
C GLY A 3 10.60 16.74 -2.79
N ILE A 4 11.13 15.96 -1.86
CA ILE A 4 10.37 15.12 -0.94
C ILE A 4 10.54 15.67 0.47
N ASN A 5 9.43 16.07 1.06
CA ASN A 5 9.39 16.50 2.45
C ASN A 5 9.35 15.24 3.35
N ASP A 6 10.23 15.19 4.35
CA ASP A 6 10.24 14.11 5.35
C ASP A 6 10.31 12.69 4.77
N LEU A 7 11.41 12.39 4.08
CA LEU A 7 11.68 11.06 3.49
C LEU A 7 11.53 9.90 4.50
N PRO A 8 12.02 9.98 5.75
CA PRO A 8 11.80 8.93 6.75
C PRO A 8 10.32 8.65 7.00
N SER A 9 9.50 9.69 7.12
CA SER A 9 8.05 9.51 7.33
C SER A 9 7.38 8.84 6.13
N LEU A 10 7.78 9.14 4.89
CA LEU A 10 7.29 8.47 3.69
C LEU A 10 7.61 6.97 3.71
N ILE A 11 8.85 6.62 4.05
CA ILE A 11 9.29 5.21 4.15
C ILE A 11 8.49 4.47 5.22
N ILE A 12 8.44 5.03 6.44
CA ILE A 12 7.75 4.41 7.58
C ILE A 12 6.27 4.23 7.29
N ALA A 13 5.62 5.25 6.75
CA ALA A 13 4.19 5.17 6.43
C ALA A 13 3.89 4.16 5.33
N THR A 14 4.75 4.08 4.30
CA THR A 14 4.64 3.05 3.26
C THR A 14 4.79 1.65 3.86
N LEU A 15 5.76 1.43 4.74
CA LEU A 15 5.94 0.14 5.41
C LEU A 15 4.74 -0.23 6.30
N ILE A 16 4.21 0.74 7.06
CA ILE A 16 3.00 0.53 7.88
C ILE A 16 1.81 0.19 6.97
N PHE A 17 1.61 0.93 5.88
CA PHE A 17 0.56 0.66 4.91
C PHE A 17 0.65 -0.76 4.34
N LEU A 18 1.85 -1.22 3.97
CA LEU A 18 2.09 -2.56 3.44
C LEU A 18 1.88 -3.64 4.50
N ALA A 19 2.32 -3.39 5.74
CA ALA A 19 2.17 -4.33 6.86
C ALA A 19 0.70 -4.61 7.23
N ILE A 20 -0.21 -3.71 6.85
CA ILE A 20 -1.66 -3.93 7.00
C ILE A 20 -2.13 -4.95 5.98
N PRO A 21 -2.57 -6.15 6.38
CA PRO A 21 -3.08 -7.13 5.44
C PRO A 21 -4.31 -6.59 4.69
N GLY A 22 -4.26 -6.66 3.38
CA GLY A 22 -5.34 -6.21 2.51
C GLY A 22 -5.51 -7.12 1.30
N PRO A 23 -6.43 -6.78 0.38
CA PRO A 23 -6.70 -7.58 -0.83
C PRO A 23 -5.43 -7.93 -1.61
N GLY A 24 -4.47 -6.99 -1.75
CA GLY A 24 -3.19 -7.23 -2.43
C GLY A 24 -2.32 -8.27 -1.73
N THR A 25 -2.19 -8.19 -0.40
CA THR A 25 -1.44 -9.17 0.39
C THR A 25 -2.07 -10.56 0.29
N ILE A 26 -3.40 -10.64 0.40
CA ILE A 26 -4.15 -11.88 0.25
C ILE A 26 -3.95 -12.45 -1.16
N LYS A 27 -4.07 -11.61 -2.20
CA LYS A 27 -3.85 -12.05 -3.59
C LYS A 27 -2.44 -12.61 -3.79
N LEU A 28 -1.41 -11.94 -3.29
CA LEU A 28 -0.02 -12.42 -3.37
C LEU A 28 0.13 -13.81 -2.70
N LEU A 29 -0.33 -13.94 -1.45
CA LEU A 29 -0.20 -15.17 -0.69
C LEU A 29 -1.01 -16.32 -1.30
N THR A 30 -2.23 -16.09 -1.78
CA THR A 30 -3.05 -17.11 -2.45
C THR A 30 -2.43 -17.54 -3.77
N THR A 31 -1.89 -16.60 -4.56
CA THR A 31 -1.20 -16.91 -5.83
C THR A 31 0.05 -17.78 -5.60
N ILE A 32 0.83 -17.52 -4.55
CA ILE A 32 1.99 -18.36 -4.18
C ILE A 32 1.54 -19.76 -3.75
N ALA A 33 0.39 -19.87 -3.11
CA ALA A 33 -0.16 -21.12 -2.59
C ALA A 33 -0.86 -21.99 -3.66
N GLU A 34 -1.13 -21.46 -4.84
CA GLU A 34 -1.71 -22.23 -5.95
C GLU A 34 -0.85 -23.45 -6.31
N ARG A 35 -1.47 -24.50 -6.88
CA ARG A 35 -0.80 -25.77 -7.22
C ARG A 35 0.42 -25.56 -8.13
N ASN A 36 0.33 -24.65 -9.13
CA ASN A 36 1.40 -24.27 -10.04
C ASN A 36 2.03 -22.91 -9.68
N GLY A 37 1.78 -22.40 -8.48
CA GLY A 37 2.22 -21.10 -8.01
C GLY A 37 3.71 -21.05 -7.66
N GLY A 38 3.98 -20.81 -6.40
CA GLY A 38 5.35 -20.67 -5.88
C GLY A 38 5.99 -19.32 -6.19
N PRO A 39 7.34 -19.23 -6.12
CA PRO A 39 8.05 -17.96 -6.26
C PRO A 39 7.80 -17.24 -7.58
N LYS A 40 7.75 -17.99 -8.68
CA LYS A 40 7.49 -17.41 -10.02
C LYS A 40 6.13 -16.72 -10.08
N ALA A 41 5.08 -17.37 -9.58
CA ALA A 41 3.76 -16.78 -9.52
C ALA A 41 3.72 -15.57 -8.59
N GLY A 42 4.43 -15.62 -7.46
CA GLY A 42 4.57 -14.51 -6.54
C GLY A 42 5.23 -13.29 -7.19
N VAL A 43 6.30 -13.47 -7.97
CA VAL A 43 6.94 -12.36 -8.70
C VAL A 43 5.96 -11.71 -9.69
N TRP A 44 5.26 -12.51 -10.51
CA TRP A 44 4.30 -11.95 -11.47
C TRP A 44 3.11 -11.27 -10.78
N SER A 45 2.64 -11.82 -9.66
CA SER A 45 1.62 -11.19 -8.83
C SER A 45 2.11 -9.85 -8.27
N THR A 46 3.34 -9.80 -7.75
CA THR A 46 3.97 -8.56 -7.24
C THR A 46 4.06 -7.51 -8.33
N LEU A 47 4.55 -7.87 -9.52
CA LEU A 47 4.63 -6.94 -10.66
C LEU A 47 3.25 -6.40 -11.06
N GLY A 48 2.22 -7.25 -11.01
CA GLY A 48 0.84 -6.83 -11.25
C GLY A 48 0.33 -5.83 -10.20
N LEU A 49 0.54 -6.12 -8.91
CA LEU A 49 0.19 -5.19 -7.83
C LEU A 49 0.88 -3.84 -8.01
N MET A 50 2.19 -3.86 -8.28
CA MET A 50 2.98 -2.65 -8.51
C MET A 50 2.51 -1.85 -9.74
N ALA A 51 2.08 -2.52 -10.80
CA ALA A 51 1.52 -1.85 -11.97
C ALA A 51 0.22 -1.09 -11.61
N GLY A 52 -0.69 -1.71 -10.87
CA GLY A 52 -1.90 -1.05 -10.37
C GLY A 52 -1.59 0.11 -9.42
N ASP A 53 -0.64 -0.08 -8.51
CA ASP A 53 -0.15 0.95 -7.59
C ASP A 53 0.43 2.15 -8.36
N THR A 54 1.22 1.89 -9.41
CA THR A 54 1.81 2.95 -10.25
C THR A 54 0.75 3.81 -10.92
N VAL A 55 -0.33 3.20 -11.41
CA VAL A 55 -1.45 3.96 -11.99
C VAL A 55 -2.02 4.94 -10.96
N TRP A 56 -2.30 4.49 -9.75
CA TRP A 56 -2.83 5.36 -8.70
C TRP A 56 -1.83 6.42 -8.24
N MET A 57 -0.53 6.10 -8.15
CA MET A 57 0.51 7.08 -7.85
C MET A 57 0.59 8.17 -8.91
N VAL A 58 0.58 7.81 -10.19
CA VAL A 58 0.61 8.77 -11.29
C VAL A 58 -0.64 9.64 -11.28
N LEU A 59 -1.83 9.06 -11.12
CA LEU A 59 -3.09 9.81 -11.05
C LEU A 59 -3.12 10.76 -9.85
N ALA A 60 -2.67 10.31 -8.68
CA ALA A 60 -2.61 11.13 -7.48
C ALA A 60 -1.68 12.33 -7.66
N LEU A 61 -0.47 12.10 -8.16
CA LEU A 61 0.53 13.15 -8.34
C LEU A 61 0.12 14.15 -9.43
N SER A 62 -0.39 13.67 -10.57
CA SER A 62 -0.83 14.52 -11.68
C SER A 62 -2.06 15.34 -11.33
N GLY A 63 -3.06 14.70 -10.72
CA GLY A 63 -4.31 15.33 -10.32
C GLY A 63 -4.13 16.36 -9.22
N VAL A 64 -3.30 16.04 -8.24
CA VAL A 64 -3.05 16.91 -7.09
C VAL A 64 -2.19 18.11 -7.46
N ALA A 65 -1.18 17.97 -8.32
CA ALA A 65 -0.40 19.11 -8.80
C ALA A 65 -1.28 20.12 -9.57
N ALA A 66 -2.16 19.64 -10.44
CA ALA A 66 -3.10 20.49 -11.16
C ALA A 66 -4.09 21.17 -10.19
N LEU A 67 -4.59 20.46 -9.20
CA LEU A 67 -5.51 20.99 -8.20
C LEU A 67 -4.83 22.05 -7.31
N ALA A 68 -3.61 21.79 -6.84
CA ALA A 68 -2.85 22.73 -6.02
C ALA A 68 -2.56 24.04 -6.77
N ALA A 69 -2.22 23.94 -8.06
CA ALA A 69 -1.95 25.11 -8.90
C ALA A 69 -3.20 25.93 -9.20
N ALA A 70 -4.33 25.27 -9.51
CA ALA A 70 -5.56 25.94 -9.92
C ALA A 70 -6.42 26.40 -8.71
N TYR A 71 -6.43 25.63 -7.64
CA TYR A 71 -7.34 25.82 -6.49
C TYR A 71 -6.65 25.49 -5.16
N PRO A 72 -5.80 26.35 -4.58
CA PRO A 72 -5.09 26.10 -3.34
C PRO A 72 -5.99 25.67 -2.16
N ARG A 73 -7.19 26.29 -2.06
CA ARG A 73 -8.18 25.91 -1.01
C ARG A 73 -8.71 24.49 -1.18
N ALA A 74 -8.86 24.01 -2.41
CA ALA A 74 -9.29 22.64 -2.68
C ALA A 74 -8.19 21.62 -2.32
N PHE A 75 -6.93 22.02 -2.45
CA PHE A 75 -5.80 21.24 -1.96
C PHE A 75 -5.84 21.03 -0.42
N ASP A 76 -6.15 22.09 0.34
CA ASP A 76 -6.31 21.99 1.79
C ASP A 76 -7.47 21.05 2.15
N VAL A 77 -8.60 21.14 1.44
CA VAL A 77 -9.72 20.20 1.64
C VAL A 77 -9.29 18.75 1.38
N LEU A 78 -8.56 18.51 0.29
CA LEU A 78 -8.03 17.18 -0.04
C LEU A 78 -7.09 16.67 1.04
N ARG A 79 -6.22 17.54 1.58
CA ARG A 79 -5.30 17.21 2.67
C ARG A 79 -6.05 16.79 3.93
N TYR A 80 -7.06 17.54 4.36
CA TYR A 80 -7.87 17.18 5.54
C TYR A 80 -8.72 15.92 5.31
N ALA A 81 -9.28 15.77 4.11
CA ALA A 81 -9.99 14.54 3.73
C ALA A 81 -9.06 13.33 3.76
N GLY A 82 -7.83 13.48 3.28
CA GLY A 82 -6.80 12.46 3.34
C GLY A 82 -6.42 12.07 4.78
N ALA A 83 -6.20 13.06 5.64
CA ALA A 83 -5.94 12.82 7.05
C ALA A 83 -7.12 12.08 7.72
N ALA A 84 -8.35 12.52 7.48
CA ALA A 84 -9.55 11.86 8.01
C ALA A 84 -9.68 10.40 7.52
N TYR A 85 -9.36 10.14 6.24
CA TYR A 85 -9.35 8.79 5.68
C TYR A 85 -8.31 7.89 6.33
N LEU A 86 -7.09 8.38 6.59
CA LEU A 86 -6.07 7.63 7.32
C LEU A 86 -6.49 7.30 8.74
N ALA A 87 -7.11 8.28 9.44
CA ALA A 87 -7.67 8.05 10.77
C ALA A 87 -8.75 6.96 10.73
N TRP A 88 -9.63 7.00 9.74
CA TRP A 88 -10.69 6.00 9.55
C TRP A 88 -10.11 4.60 9.29
N ILE A 89 -9.12 4.46 8.39
CA ILE A 89 -8.42 3.18 8.17
C ILE A 89 -7.79 2.69 9.48
N GLY A 90 -7.11 3.59 10.21
CA GLY A 90 -6.51 3.26 11.50
C GLY A 90 -7.53 2.71 12.50
N LEU A 91 -8.71 3.35 12.60
CA LEU A 91 -9.80 2.88 13.46
C LEU A 91 -10.36 1.52 13.02
N CYS A 92 -10.56 1.32 11.70
CA CYS A 92 -11.02 0.03 11.17
C CYS A 92 -10.04 -1.09 11.54
N LEU A 93 -8.72 -0.86 11.41
CA LEU A 93 -7.71 -1.84 11.80
C LEU A 93 -7.75 -2.23 13.27
N ILE A 94 -7.96 -1.24 14.14
CA ILE A 94 -8.08 -1.50 15.59
C ILE A 94 -9.32 -2.34 15.88
N ARG A 95 -10.44 -2.02 15.22
CA ARG A 95 -11.72 -2.75 15.38
C ARG A 95 -11.62 -4.19 14.85
N ASP A 96 -11.02 -4.35 13.68
CA ASP A 96 -10.90 -5.65 13.00
C ASP A 96 -9.70 -6.48 13.48
N ALA A 97 -8.98 -6.00 14.51
CA ALA A 97 -7.81 -6.70 15.04
C ALA A 97 -8.11 -8.11 15.56
N LYS A 98 -9.37 -8.38 15.94
CA LYS A 98 -9.82 -9.70 16.41
C LYS A 98 -10.26 -10.65 15.28
N GLN A 99 -10.49 -10.11 14.06
CA GLN A 99 -10.91 -10.95 12.93
C GLN A 99 -9.67 -11.65 12.36
N THR A 100 -9.67 -12.96 12.39
CA THR A 100 -8.69 -13.80 11.67
C THR A 100 -8.80 -13.47 10.18
N LEU A 101 -7.65 -13.41 9.50
CA LEU A 101 -7.60 -13.34 8.04
C LEU A 101 -8.37 -14.56 7.53
N GLY A 102 -9.55 -14.30 6.94
CA GLY A 102 -10.43 -15.33 6.46
C GLY A 102 -9.66 -16.27 5.52
N GLU A 103 -9.97 -17.55 5.60
CA GLU A 103 -9.49 -18.58 4.70
C GLU A 103 -9.84 -18.19 3.26
N GLY A 104 -8.90 -17.53 2.58
CA GLY A 104 -9.02 -17.30 1.15
C GLY A 104 -9.14 -18.67 0.49
N ARG A 105 -10.27 -18.94 -0.17
CA ARG A 105 -10.42 -20.16 -0.98
C ARG A 105 -9.25 -20.21 -1.95
N VAL A 106 -8.36 -21.18 -1.74
CA VAL A 106 -7.29 -21.48 -2.71
C VAL A 106 -8.00 -22.07 -3.93
N ASP A 107 -8.10 -21.26 -4.96
CA ASP A 107 -8.67 -21.72 -6.23
C ASP A 107 -7.69 -22.71 -6.87
N GLN A 108 -8.11 -23.97 -6.96
CA GLN A 108 -7.30 -25.09 -7.47
C GLN A 108 -7.27 -25.16 -9.00
N SER A 109 -7.65 -24.09 -9.72
CA SER A 109 -7.65 -24.09 -11.18
C SER A 109 -6.23 -24.31 -11.71
N SER A 110 -6.04 -25.49 -12.30
CA SER A 110 -4.83 -25.86 -13.02
C SER A 110 -4.77 -25.09 -14.35
N GLY A 111 -3.69 -24.36 -14.59
CA GLY A 111 -3.43 -23.77 -15.89
C GLY A 111 -3.15 -22.25 -15.92
N ARG A 112 -3.08 -21.58 -14.77
CA ARG A 112 -2.75 -20.15 -14.72
C ARG A 112 -1.30 -19.90 -15.12
N GLY A 113 -1.09 -18.92 -16.01
CA GLY A 113 0.22 -18.50 -16.50
C GLY A 113 0.65 -17.14 -15.94
N PRO A 114 1.90 -16.73 -16.23
CA PRO A 114 2.49 -15.47 -15.76
C PRO A 114 1.62 -14.24 -16.00
N TRP A 115 1.09 -14.12 -17.22
CA TRP A 115 0.22 -12.99 -17.61
C TRP A 115 -1.09 -12.94 -16.83
N GLN A 116 -1.66 -14.09 -16.49
CA GLN A 116 -2.90 -14.14 -15.73
C GLN A 116 -2.67 -13.70 -14.28
N TRP A 117 -1.60 -14.18 -13.62
CA TRP A 117 -1.22 -13.73 -12.29
C TRP A 117 -0.97 -12.23 -12.23
N PHE A 118 -0.25 -11.69 -13.21
CA PHE A 118 -0.01 -10.26 -13.35
C PHE A 118 -1.33 -9.48 -13.48
N ARG A 119 -2.17 -9.83 -14.46
CA ARG A 119 -3.41 -9.12 -14.75
C ARG A 119 -4.39 -9.14 -13.58
N GLU A 120 -4.60 -10.30 -12.97
CA GLU A 120 -5.50 -10.43 -11.82
C GLU A 120 -5.01 -9.59 -10.64
N SER A 121 -3.71 -9.57 -10.37
CA SER A 121 -3.12 -8.79 -9.29
C SER A 121 -3.17 -7.28 -9.57
N ALA A 122 -2.97 -6.87 -10.83
CA ALA A 122 -3.14 -5.48 -11.24
C ALA A 122 -4.59 -5.01 -11.03
N LEU A 123 -5.57 -5.82 -11.43
CA LEU A 123 -6.99 -5.51 -11.19
C LEU A 123 -7.33 -5.44 -9.70
N VAL A 124 -6.77 -6.33 -8.88
CA VAL A 124 -6.95 -6.27 -7.43
C VAL A 124 -6.39 -4.97 -6.86
N SER A 125 -5.19 -4.52 -7.27
CA SER A 125 -4.64 -3.24 -6.82
C SER A 125 -5.48 -2.06 -7.32
N LEU A 126 -5.85 -2.04 -8.60
CA LEU A 126 -6.67 -0.97 -9.20
C LEU A 126 -8.04 -0.81 -8.53
N SER A 127 -8.64 -1.92 -8.09
CA SER A 127 -9.95 -1.91 -7.42
C SER A 127 -9.86 -1.82 -5.89
N ASN A 128 -8.67 -1.70 -5.33
CA ASN A 128 -8.48 -1.75 -3.90
C ASN A 128 -8.68 -0.36 -3.25
N PRO A 129 -9.77 -0.15 -2.48
CA PRO A 129 -10.05 1.14 -1.86
C PRO A 129 -8.95 1.58 -0.89
N LYS A 130 -8.24 0.64 -0.26
CA LYS A 130 -7.09 0.92 0.60
C LYS A 130 -5.95 1.56 -0.19
N VAL A 131 -5.64 1.03 -1.37
CA VAL A 131 -4.60 1.53 -2.28
C VAL A 131 -4.97 2.90 -2.82
N ILE A 132 -6.21 3.04 -3.32
CA ILE A 132 -6.74 4.30 -3.83
C ILE A 132 -6.62 5.41 -2.79
N GLY A 133 -7.18 5.16 -1.60
CA GLY A 133 -7.18 6.15 -0.53
C GLY A 133 -5.77 6.49 -0.05
N PHE A 134 -4.88 5.49 0.06
CA PHE A 134 -3.51 5.74 0.47
C PHE A 134 -2.78 6.65 -0.54
N TYR A 135 -2.79 6.32 -1.82
CA TYR A 135 -2.05 7.13 -2.79
C TYR A 135 -2.69 8.50 -3.03
N VAL A 136 -4.02 8.58 -3.16
CA VAL A 136 -4.70 9.86 -3.41
C VAL A 136 -4.62 10.80 -2.20
N ALA A 137 -4.81 10.28 -1.00
CA ALA A 137 -4.86 11.09 0.20
C ALA A 137 -3.49 11.37 0.83
N PHE A 138 -2.57 10.42 0.72
CA PHE A 138 -1.33 10.44 1.49
C PHE A 138 -0.11 10.88 0.67
N PHE A 139 -0.01 10.46 -0.58
CA PHE A 139 1.17 10.69 -1.41
C PHE A 139 1.49 12.18 -1.62
N PRO A 140 0.49 13.05 -1.87
CA PRO A 140 0.72 14.49 -2.05
C PRO A 140 1.30 15.20 -0.83
N LEU A 141 1.10 14.65 0.36
CA LEU A 141 1.56 15.27 1.62
C LEU A 141 3.09 15.29 1.75
N PHE A 142 3.77 14.48 0.95
CA PHE A 142 5.24 14.40 0.93
C PHE A 142 5.90 15.25 -0.14
N ILE A 143 5.14 16.02 -0.90
CA ILE A 143 5.70 16.96 -1.88
C ILE A 143 6.17 18.23 -1.15
N ASP A 144 7.46 18.52 -1.22
CA ASP A 144 8.02 19.79 -0.77
C ASP A 144 7.93 20.83 -1.90
N GLN A 145 7.01 21.77 -1.75
CA GLN A 145 6.79 22.82 -2.73
C GLN A 145 8.00 23.72 -2.96
N ALA A 146 8.86 23.87 -1.93
CA ALA A 146 10.04 24.73 -2.03
C ALA A 146 11.17 24.14 -2.88
N THR A 147 11.23 22.79 -2.94
CA THR A 147 12.27 22.05 -3.68
C THR A 147 11.69 21.18 -4.78
N PHE A 148 10.41 21.40 -5.14
CA PHE A 148 9.71 20.64 -6.16
C PHE A 148 10.35 20.81 -7.54
N ASP A 149 10.72 19.69 -8.16
CA ASP A 149 11.42 19.58 -9.44
C ASP A 149 10.55 18.82 -10.46
N GLY A 150 9.26 19.13 -10.48
CA GLY A 150 8.32 18.57 -11.44
C GLY A 150 8.33 17.05 -11.53
N VAL A 151 8.43 16.53 -12.75
CA VAL A 151 8.40 15.10 -13.06
C VAL A 151 9.52 14.32 -12.35
N ALA A 152 10.67 14.94 -12.12
CA ALA A 152 11.79 14.26 -11.46
C ALA A 152 11.49 13.95 -9.99
N THR A 153 10.80 14.83 -9.27
CA THR A 153 10.31 14.56 -7.91
C THR A 153 9.32 13.40 -7.91
N TYR A 154 8.36 13.38 -8.84
CA TYR A 154 7.39 12.29 -8.97
C TYR A 154 8.05 10.96 -9.26
N ALA A 155 8.99 10.93 -10.22
CA ALA A 155 9.72 9.72 -10.57
C ALA A 155 10.49 9.15 -9.37
N ARG A 156 11.17 10.02 -8.59
CA ARG A 156 11.88 9.61 -7.37
C ARG A 156 10.94 9.02 -6.31
N MET A 157 9.78 9.66 -6.07
CA MET A 157 8.79 9.17 -5.12
C MET A 157 8.23 7.81 -5.54
N ILE A 158 7.83 7.67 -6.81
CA ILE A 158 7.30 6.42 -7.36
C ILE A 158 8.35 5.33 -7.26
N ALA A 159 9.59 5.59 -7.71
CA ALA A 159 10.67 4.60 -7.68
C ALA A 159 10.97 4.13 -6.25
N LEU A 160 11.02 5.04 -5.28
CA LEU A 160 11.23 4.71 -3.89
C LEU A 160 10.13 3.80 -3.34
N VAL A 161 8.87 4.18 -3.54
CA VAL A 161 7.73 3.40 -3.03
C VAL A 161 7.66 2.04 -3.72
N LEU A 162 7.89 1.96 -5.02
CA LEU A 162 7.95 0.68 -5.73
C LEU A 162 9.09 -0.21 -5.23
N ALA A 163 10.26 0.37 -4.92
CA ALA A 163 11.36 -0.40 -4.35
C ALA A 163 10.99 -0.98 -2.96
N ILE A 164 10.33 -0.18 -2.11
CA ILE A 164 9.85 -0.63 -0.80
C ILE A 164 8.77 -1.72 -0.99
N CYS A 165 7.80 -1.51 -1.88
CA CYS A 165 6.74 -2.49 -2.17
C CYS A 165 7.34 -3.82 -2.68
N PHE A 166 8.29 -3.75 -3.60
CA PHE A 166 8.97 -4.93 -4.12
C PHE A 166 9.70 -5.69 -3.02
N GLY A 167 10.54 -4.98 -2.24
CA GLY A 167 11.28 -5.57 -1.13
C GLY A 167 10.35 -6.24 -0.09
N TYR A 168 9.25 -5.58 0.25
CA TYR A 168 8.24 -6.11 1.16
C TYR A 168 7.56 -7.37 0.61
N CYS A 169 7.16 -7.37 -0.67
CA CYS A 169 6.55 -8.54 -1.30
C CYS A 169 7.52 -9.72 -1.39
N MET A 170 8.81 -9.45 -1.71
CA MET A 170 9.85 -10.50 -1.71
C MET A 170 10.05 -11.08 -0.30
N TRP A 171 10.11 -10.23 0.72
CA TRP A 171 10.18 -10.65 2.11
C TRP A 171 8.97 -11.50 2.52
N LEU A 172 7.75 -11.10 2.15
CA LEU A 172 6.54 -11.89 2.37
C LEU A 172 6.61 -13.27 1.69
N MET A 173 7.11 -13.32 0.46
CA MET A 173 7.27 -14.59 -0.26
C MET A 173 8.26 -15.52 0.45
N LEU A 174 9.38 -15.01 0.93
CA LEU A 174 10.36 -15.78 1.70
C LEU A 174 9.72 -16.34 2.98
N ILE A 175 9.02 -15.49 3.74
CA ILE A 175 8.32 -15.92 4.95
C ILE A 175 7.22 -16.93 4.62
N ALA A 176 6.44 -16.74 3.56
CA ALA A 176 5.40 -17.68 3.17
C ALA A 176 5.96 -19.07 2.82
N GLN A 177 7.15 -19.14 2.24
CA GLN A 177 7.82 -20.40 1.92
C GLN A 177 8.38 -21.09 3.17
N VAL A 178 9.01 -20.33 4.06
CA VAL A 178 9.60 -20.86 5.30
C VAL A 178 8.50 -21.11 6.36
N GLY A 179 7.48 -20.27 6.36
CA GLY A 179 6.50 -20.11 7.43
C GLY A 179 5.13 -20.75 7.21
N LYS A 180 4.93 -21.63 6.20
CA LYS A 180 3.67 -22.39 6.06
C LYS A 180 3.22 -23.05 7.39
N ARG A 181 4.13 -23.23 8.33
CA ARG A 181 3.86 -23.83 9.66
C ARG A 181 3.69 -22.80 10.81
N VAL A 182 4.20 -21.57 10.68
CA VAL A 182 4.30 -20.62 11.81
C VAL A 182 3.17 -19.61 11.84
N PHE A 183 2.75 -19.07 10.68
CA PHE A 183 1.72 -18.02 10.63
C PHE A 183 0.31 -18.50 11.00
N VAL A 184 0.01 -19.78 10.78
CA VAL A 184 -1.27 -20.39 11.19
C VAL A 184 -1.35 -20.56 12.72
N ARG A 185 -0.22 -20.55 13.44
CA ARG A 185 -0.16 -20.87 14.87
C ARG A 185 -0.28 -19.68 15.84
N HIS A 186 -0.19 -18.42 15.37
CA HIS A 186 -0.20 -17.25 16.27
C HIS A 186 -1.18 -16.15 15.86
N PRO A 187 -2.50 -16.32 16.06
CA PRO A 187 -3.50 -15.28 15.75
C PRO A 187 -3.33 -14.01 16.60
N SER A 188 -2.75 -14.12 17.80
CA SER A 188 -2.48 -12.98 18.69
C SER A 188 -1.45 -12.00 18.12
N ALA A 189 -0.42 -12.48 17.43
CA ALA A 189 0.59 -11.60 16.80
C ALA A 189 -0.01 -10.74 15.66
N SER A 190 -0.93 -11.31 14.87
CA SER A 190 -1.66 -10.58 13.83
C SER A 190 -2.52 -9.46 14.42
N ALA A 191 -3.21 -9.73 15.53
CA ALA A 191 -4.05 -8.73 16.20
C ALA A 191 -3.21 -7.57 16.76
N TRP A 192 -2.07 -7.84 17.37
CA TRP A 192 -1.14 -6.83 17.86
C TRP A 192 -0.58 -5.95 16.74
N LEU A 193 -0.17 -6.57 15.62
CA LEU A 193 0.34 -5.83 14.45
C LEU A 193 -0.72 -4.89 13.87
N LYS A 194 -1.97 -5.35 13.73
CA LYS A 194 -3.09 -4.51 13.27
C LYS A 194 -3.34 -3.31 14.18
N ARG A 195 -3.31 -3.51 15.51
CA ARG A 195 -3.49 -2.42 16.49
C ARG A 195 -2.37 -1.41 16.42
N ALA A 196 -1.12 -1.85 16.40
CA ALA A 196 0.05 -0.97 16.30
C ALA A 196 0.03 -0.17 15.00
N ALA A 197 -0.28 -0.80 13.86
CA ALA A 197 -0.43 -0.14 12.57
C ALA A 197 -1.58 0.88 12.59
N GLY A 198 -2.72 0.53 13.18
CA GLY A 198 -3.86 1.45 13.32
C GLY A 198 -3.52 2.70 14.14
N LEU A 199 -2.85 2.53 15.28
CA LEU A 199 -2.39 3.66 16.11
C LEU A 199 -1.37 4.54 15.37
N ALA A 200 -0.44 3.94 14.63
CA ALA A 200 0.52 4.68 13.84
C ALA A 200 -0.15 5.51 12.73
N LEU A 201 -1.14 4.97 12.02
CA LEU A 201 -1.90 5.72 11.00
C LEU A 201 -2.69 6.88 11.61
N ILE A 202 -3.28 6.70 12.79
CA ILE A 202 -3.95 7.78 13.52
C ILE A 202 -2.94 8.86 13.91
N GLY A 203 -1.76 8.48 14.40
CA GLY A 203 -0.67 9.41 14.73
C GLY A 203 -0.21 10.20 13.49
N PHE A 204 -0.04 9.57 12.34
CA PHE A 204 0.27 10.26 11.08
C PHE A 204 -0.86 11.20 10.65
N SER A 205 -2.13 10.77 10.76
CA SER A 205 -3.28 11.62 10.47
C SER A 205 -3.25 12.91 11.30
N ALA A 206 -3.02 12.80 12.61
CA ALA A 206 -2.90 13.95 13.49
C ALA A 206 -1.71 14.86 13.10
N LYS A 207 -0.54 14.28 12.81
CA LYS A 207 0.64 15.04 12.34
C LYS A 207 0.28 15.88 11.11
N PHE A 208 -0.34 15.29 10.09
CA PHE A 208 -0.66 16.00 8.85
C PHE A 208 -1.80 17.00 8.99
N ALA A 209 -2.76 16.77 9.88
CA ALA A 209 -3.80 17.76 10.17
C ALA A 209 -3.24 19.01 10.88
N LEU A 210 -2.18 18.86 11.66
CA LEU A 210 -1.56 19.93 12.44
C LEU A 210 -0.42 20.68 11.70
N GLN A 211 0.10 20.13 10.61
CA GLN A 211 1.08 20.84 9.77
C GLN A 211 0.38 21.98 9.03
N LYS A 212 0.79 23.21 9.32
CA LYS A 212 0.39 24.44 8.61
C LYS A 212 1.23 24.63 7.37
#